data_2cd93dae34dec256e4d88ea24caf13a5
#
_entry.id   2cd93dae34dec256e4d88ea24caf13a5
#
_cell.length_a   1.000
_cell.length_b   1.000
_cell.length_c   1.000
_cell.angle_alpha   90.00
_cell.angle_beta   90.00
_cell.angle_gamma   90.00
#
_symmetry.space_group_name_H-M   'P 1'
#
loop_
_entity.id
_entity.type
_entity.pdbx_description
1 polymer ?
#
loop_
_entity_poly.entity_id
_entity_poly.type
_entity_poly.pdbx_seq_one_letter_code
_entity_poly.pdbx_strand_id
1 'polypeptide(L)'
;MSSHHTNPRALLNAATRHLIERVERAGRPPMAVMTPAQARAFYDIGGPMLDLQPAPQVDRVEDIQIPARDGHAMPARLYAPRSEVALPVLLYIHGGGFSVGSLTTHDVLCRQLSRLGHCAVVSLDYRLAPEHRFPTAVHDSWDALNWLRQQGQALGLDTTRLAVGGDSAGGTLATVCALMARDAGLALCLQLLFYPGCIGRQDTASHHTFAEGFMLDKQTVDWFFANYIDEADRDDWRFAPMNAPDHSGLAPAWIGLAECDPLVDEGVQYADKLRMAGVPVDLEIYKGVVHGFITMGRAIPDALQAHADAGRALRAAFEVRDARSSRI
;
A
#
# COMPACT_ATOMS: atom_id res chain seq x y z
N MET A 1 -7.12 -39.46 14.46
CA MET A 1 -5.88 -38.71 14.25
C MET A 1 -6.14 -37.34 14.86
N SER A 2 -5.50 -37.02 15.99
CA SER A 2 -5.69 -35.74 16.69
C SER A 2 -5.00 -34.67 15.88
N SER A 3 -5.76 -33.78 15.23
CA SER A 3 -5.24 -32.59 14.59
C SER A 3 -4.71 -31.67 15.69
N HIS A 4 -3.39 -31.62 15.87
CA HIS A 4 -2.76 -30.55 16.63
C HIS A 4 -3.06 -29.24 15.89
N HIS A 5 -4.15 -28.56 16.25
CA HIS A 5 -4.34 -27.16 15.90
C HIS A 5 -3.25 -26.39 16.63
N THR A 6 -2.14 -26.14 15.98
CA THR A 6 -1.14 -25.19 16.47
C THR A 6 -1.81 -23.85 16.61
N ASN A 7 -1.75 -23.25 17.78
CA ASN A 7 -2.31 -21.91 18.02
C ASN A 7 -1.62 -20.91 17.10
N PRO A 8 -2.33 -20.26 16.13
CA PRO A 8 -1.70 -19.34 15.18
C PRO A 8 -0.97 -18.18 15.86
N ARG A 9 -1.40 -17.77 17.06
CA ARG A 9 -0.71 -16.73 17.85
C ARG A 9 0.70 -17.13 18.30
N ALA A 10 1.08 -18.41 18.23
CA ALA A 10 2.45 -18.83 18.47
C ALA A 10 3.44 -18.32 17.41
N LEU A 11 2.96 -17.95 16.22
CA LEU A 11 3.76 -17.36 15.15
C LEU A 11 4.16 -15.90 15.45
N LEU A 12 3.38 -15.17 16.26
CA LEU A 12 3.64 -13.76 16.55
C LEU A 12 5.00 -13.56 17.23
N ASN A 13 5.79 -12.61 16.71
CA ASN A 13 6.99 -12.18 17.42
C ASN A 13 6.65 -11.40 18.71
N ALA A 14 7.63 -11.17 19.57
CA ALA A 14 7.41 -10.60 20.89
C ALA A 14 6.80 -9.19 20.84
N ALA A 15 7.26 -8.35 19.91
CA ALA A 15 6.78 -6.98 19.78
C ALA A 15 5.33 -6.93 19.32
N THR A 16 4.99 -7.71 18.30
CA THR A 16 3.63 -7.80 17.76
C THR A 16 2.66 -8.37 18.79
N ARG A 17 3.05 -9.44 19.49
CA ARG A 17 2.23 -10.02 20.57
C ARG A 17 1.94 -9.01 21.67
N HIS A 18 2.97 -8.28 22.13
CA HIS A 18 2.81 -7.25 23.12
C HIS A 18 1.86 -6.13 22.68
N LEU A 19 1.94 -5.72 21.42
CA LEU A 19 1.03 -4.72 20.85
C LEU A 19 -0.41 -5.22 20.87
N ILE A 20 -0.68 -6.44 20.38
CA ILE A 20 -2.01 -7.03 20.34
C ILE A 20 -2.59 -7.12 21.76
N GLU A 21 -1.84 -7.62 22.74
CA GLU A 21 -2.27 -7.70 24.13
C GLU A 21 -2.61 -6.32 24.74
N ARG A 22 -1.90 -5.26 24.32
CA ARG A 22 -2.22 -3.88 24.74
C ARG A 22 -3.51 -3.39 24.11
N VAL A 23 -3.75 -3.67 22.83
CA VAL A 23 -4.97 -3.31 22.10
C VAL A 23 -6.17 -4.02 22.74
N GLU A 24 -6.06 -5.32 23.00
CA GLU A 24 -7.11 -6.12 23.66
C GLU A 24 -7.45 -5.58 25.05
N ARG A 25 -6.44 -5.29 25.87
CA ARG A 25 -6.63 -4.71 27.22
C ARG A 25 -7.27 -3.32 27.18
N ALA A 26 -7.09 -2.57 26.12
CA ALA A 26 -7.73 -1.26 25.96
C ALA A 26 -9.25 -1.37 25.75
N GLY A 27 -9.76 -2.55 25.36
CA GLY A 27 -11.19 -2.85 25.27
C GLY A 27 -11.95 -1.93 24.31
N ARG A 28 -11.29 -1.42 23.28
CA ARG A 28 -11.92 -0.50 22.32
C ARG A 28 -12.87 -1.27 21.39
N PRO A 29 -13.99 -0.66 20.98
CA PRO A 29 -14.89 -1.30 20.04
C PRO A 29 -14.16 -1.56 18.71
N PRO A 30 -14.45 -2.69 18.03
CA PRO A 30 -13.89 -2.97 16.72
C PRO A 30 -14.39 -1.96 15.66
N MET A 31 -13.58 -1.70 14.65
CA MET A 31 -13.92 -0.75 13.57
C MET A 31 -15.22 -1.11 12.86
N ALA A 32 -15.54 -2.39 12.75
CA ALA A 32 -16.75 -2.89 12.11
C ALA A 32 -18.07 -2.43 12.73
N VAL A 33 -18.05 -1.93 13.98
CA VAL A 33 -19.26 -1.36 14.62
C VAL A 33 -19.25 0.17 14.66
N MET A 34 -18.24 0.81 14.07
CA MET A 34 -18.14 2.27 13.98
C MET A 34 -18.81 2.80 12.71
N THR A 35 -19.29 4.04 12.79
CA THR A 35 -19.61 4.79 11.57
C THR A 35 -18.31 5.11 10.81
N PRO A 36 -18.35 5.33 9.48
CA PRO A 36 -17.15 5.70 8.72
C PRO A 36 -16.40 6.91 9.29
N ALA A 37 -17.14 7.94 9.73
CA ALA A 37 -16.53 9.12 10.35
C ALA A 37 -15.81 8.80 11.67
N GLN A 38 -16.40 7.94 12.51
CA GLN A 38 -15.76 7.48 13.75
C GLN A 38 -14.52 6.63 13.48
N ALA A 39 -14.59 5.74 12.47
CA ALA A 39 -13.49 4.89 12.06
C ALA A 39 -12.31 5.72 11.54
N ARG A 40 -12.56 6.75 10.73
CA ARG A 40 -11.52 7.68 10.25
C ARG A 40 -10.87 8.44 11.40
N ALA A 41 -11.66 9.05 12.28
CA ALA A 41 -11.13 9.78 13.43
C ALA A 41 -10.30 8.86 14.35
N PHE A 42 -10.74 7.62 14.57
CA PHE A 42 -10.01 6.63 15.32
C PHE A 42 -8.68 6.24 14.65
N TYR A 43 -8.68 6.03 13.33
CA TYR A 43 -7.51 5.63 12.56
C TYR A 43 -6.48 6.77 12.48
N ASP A 44 -6.93 8.02 12.24
CA ASP A 44 -6.08 9.21 12.16
C ASP A 44 -5.36 9.53 13.49
N ILE A 45 -5.98 9.22 14.61
CA ILE A 45 -5.36 9.42 15.94
C ILE A 45 -4.49 8.21 16.32
N GLY A 46 -4.98 6.99 16.08
CA GLY A 46 -4.35 5.77 16.54
C GLY A 46 -3.10 5.37 15.78
N GLY A 47 -3.13 5.50 14.46
CA GLY A 47 -2.03 5.10 13.58
C GLY A 47 -0.71 5.82 13.92
N PRO A 48 -0.66 7.15 13.90
CA PRO A 48 0.56 7.90 14.21
C PRO A 48 1.12 7.65 15.63
N MET A 49 0.30 7.19 16.57
CA MET A 49 0.78 6.83 17.92
C MET A 49 1.63 5.56 17.96
N LEU A 50 1.53 4.70 16.95
CA LEU A 50 2.30 3.45 16.85
C LEU A 50 3.56 3.61 16.01
N ASP A 51 3.71 4.72 15.29
CA ASP A 51 4.81 4.98 14.41
C ASP A 51 5.92 5.82 15.06
N LEU A 52 7.01 6.07 14.34
CA LEU A 52 8.17 6.80 14.83
C LEU A 52 7.83 8.24 15.25
N GLN A 53 8.32 8.63 16.41
CA GLN A 53 8.23 10.01 16.90
C GLN A 53 9.57 10.43 17.52
N PRO A 54 10.14 11.56 17.07
CA PRO A 54 9.65 12.43 16.01
C PRO A 54 9.68 11.77 14.64
N ALA A 55 8.82 12.24 13.71
CA ALA A 55 8.85 11.78 12.33
C ALA A 55 10.20 12.06 11.67
N PRO A 56 10.70 11.17 10.79
CA PRO A 56 11.96 11.38 10.07
C PRO A 56 11.93 12.70 9.28
N GLN A 57 13.04 13.45 9.33
CA GLN A 57 13.14 14.70 8.59
C GLN A 57 13.43 14.42 7.12
N VAL A 58 12.80 15.17 6.24
CA VAL A 58 13.09 15.29 4.81
C VAL A 58 13.11 16.77 4.44
N ASP A 59 13.89 17.12 3.43
CA ASP A 59 14.19 18.53 3.15
C ASP A 59 13.00 19.28 2.55
N ARG A 60 12.12 18.57 1.82
CA ARG A 60 10.93 19.14 1.20
C ARG A 60 9.70 18.35 1.61
N VAL A 61 8.72 19.05 2.20
CA VAL A 61 7.36 18.55 2.46
C VAL A 61 6.41 19.63 1.98
N GLU A 62 5.59 19.32 1.00
CA GLU A 62 4.75 20.30 0.33
C GLU A 62 3.38 19.71 0.02
N ASP A 63 2.33 20.37 0.45
CA ASP A 63 0.96 20.01 0.10
C ASP A 63 0.63 20.55 -1.30
N ILE A 64 0.13 19.69 -2.16
CA ILE A 64 -0.24 19.99 -3.54
C ILE A 64 -1.66 19.52 -3.82
N GLN A 65 -2.23 19.98 -4.93
CA GLN A 65 -3.54 19.56 -5.40
C GLN A 65 -3.41 18.88 -6.77
N ILE A 66 -4.00 17.72 -6.91
CA ILE A 66 -4.03 16.97 -8.16
C ILE A 66 -5.47 16.92 -8.67
N PRO A 67 -5.75 17.42 -9.90
CA PRO A 67 -7.11 17.39 -10.43
C PRO A 67 -7.51 15.96 -10.84
N ALA A 68 -8.66 15.50 -10.37
CA ALA A 68 -9.33 14.32 -10.89
C ALA A 68 -10.07 14.67 -12.20
N ARG A 69 -10.42 13.65 -12.99
CA ARG A 69 -11.14 13.78 -14.28
C ARG A 69 -12.48 14.49 -14.20
N ASP A 70 -13.11 14.50 -13.03
CA ASP A 70 -14.39 15.16 -12.76
C ASP A 70 -14.23 16.59 -12.19
N GLY A 71 -12.98 17.09 -12.12
CA GLY A 71 -12.65 18.41 -11.63
C GLY A 71 -12.48 18.50 -10.10
N HIS A 72 -12.63 17.39 -9.37
CA HIS A 72 -12.31 17.37 -7.95
C HIS A 72 -10.81 17.59 -7.73
N ALA A 73 -10.44 18.48 -6.81
CA ALA A 73 -9.05 18.73 -6.45
C ALA A 73 -8.66 17.76 -5.32
N MET A 74 -7.89 16.73 -5.64
CA MET A 74 -7.42 15.73 -4.68
C MET A 74 -6.22 16.28 -3.91
N PRO A 75 -6.23 16.33 -2.57
CA PRO A 75 -5.04 16.65 -1.79
C PRO A 75 -3.95 15.60 -2.03
N ALA A 76 -2.71 16.03 -2.09
CA ALA A 76 -1.55 15.15 -2.11
C ALA A 76 -0.39 15.84 -1.38
N ARG A 77 0.57 15.05 -0.92
CA ARG A 77 1.76 15.57 -0.24
C ARG A 77 3.01 15.03 -0.87
N LEU A 78 3.89 15.94 -1.27
CA LEU A 78 5.20 15.67 -1.82
C LEU A 78 6.24 15.65 -0.70
N TYR A 79 7.02 14.59 -0.66
CA TYR A 79 8.19 14.43 0.20
C TYR A 79 9.42 14.25 -0.68
N ALA A 80 10.50 15.00 -0.43
CA ALA A 80 11.73 14.83 -1.19
C ALA A 80 12.96 15.13 -0.34
N PRO A 81 14.05 14.36 -0.47
CA PRO A 81 15.34 14.72 0.06
C PRO A 81 15.93 15.86 -0.80
N ARG A 82 16.91 16.55 -0.25
CA ARG A 82 17.64 17.58 -1.00
C ARG A 82 18.35 16.94 -2.20
N SER A 83 18.20 17.53 -3.37
CA SER A 83 18.86 17.09 -4.60
C SER A 83 19.14 18.29 -5.51
N GLU A 84 20.26 18.24 -6.23
CA GLU A 84 20.62 19.21 -7.28
C GLU A 84 20.11 18.78 -8.66
N VAL A 85 19.60 17.54 -8.75
CA VAL A 85 19.02 16.96 -9.99
C VAL A 85 17.58 16.55 -9.75
N ALA A 86 16.82 16.45 -10.83
CA ALA A 86 15.44 15.96 -10.76
C ALA A 86 15.39 14.54 -10.18
N LEU A 87 14.58 14.36 -9.14
CA LEU A 87 14.45 13.08 -8.45
C LEU A 87 13.45 12.16 -9.16
N PRO A 88 13.73 10.84 -9.24
CA PRO A 88 12.71 9.87 -9.61
C PRO A 88 11.55 9.94 -8.62
N VAL A 89 10.36 9.48 -9.03
CA VAL A 89 9.17 9.69 -8.22
C VAL A 89 8.39 8.40 -8.00
N LEU A 90 7.96 8.19 -6.75
CA LEU A 90 7.00 7.18 -6.33
C LEU A 90 5.65 7.87 -6.07
N LEU A 91 4.59 7.48 -6.81
CA LEU A 91 3.23 7.72 -6.38
C LEU A 91 2.89 6.70 -5.30
N TYR A 92 2.64 7.16 -4.07
CA TYR A 92 2.24 6.31 -2.96
C TYR A 92 0.75 6.47 -2.66
N ILE A 93 0.05 5.33 -2.60
CA ILE A 93 -1.39 5.25 -2.36
C ILE A 93 -1.58 4.54 -1.01
N HIS A 94 -2.15 5.22 -0.04
CA HIS A 94 -2.29 4.71 1.32
C HIS A 94 -3.31 3.58 1.44
N GLY A 95 -3.13 2.70 2.44
CA GLY A 95 -4.09 1.67 2.83
C GLY A 95 -5.26 2.21 3.64
N GLY A 96 -6.08 1.29 4.16
CA GLY A 96 -7.23 1.62 4.98
C GLY A 96 -8.57 1.16 4.38
N GLY A 97 -8.58 0.04 3.64
CA GLY A 97 -9.81 -0.59 3.13
C GLY A 97 -10.67 0.35 2.29
N PHE A 98 -10.08 1.30 1.58
CA PHE A 98 -10.76 2.33 0.78
C PHE A 98 -11.69 3.26 1.57
N SER A 99 -11.74 3.15 2.91
CA SER A 99 -12.73 3.85 3.77
C SER A 99 -12.08 4.69 4.85
N VAL A 100 -10.84 4.41 5.23
CA VAL A 100 -10.03 5.17 6.21
C VAL A 100 -8.63 5.38 5.65
N GLY A 101 -7.76 6.05 6.41
CA GLY A 101 -6.43 6.44 5.97
C GLY A 101 -6.40 7.85 5.43
N SER A 102 -5.22 8.45 5.45
CA SER A 102 -5.00 9.85 5.06
C SER A 102 -3.51 10.12 4.84
N LEU A 103 -3.16 11.32 4.37
CA LEU A 103 -1.78 11.79 4.31
C LEU A 103 -1.09 11.74 5.68
N THR A 104 -1.84 11.95 6.76
CA THR A 104 -1.31 11.96 8.12
C THR A 104 -0.96 10.55 8.62
N THR A 105 -1.78 9.56 8.33
CA THR A 105 -1.58 8.18 8.79
C THR A 105 -0.36 7.51 8.16
N HIS A 106 0.07 8.00 6.99
CA HIS A 106 1.21 7.45 6.23
C HIS A 106 2.38 8.44 6.09
N ASP A 107 2.35 9.57 6.83
CA ASP A 107 3.39 10.62 6.76
C ASP A 107 4.80 10.07 7.06
N VAL A 108 4.95 9.30 8.15
CA VAL A 108 6.23 8.71 8.56
C VAL A 108 6.76 7.74 7.52
N LEU A 109 5.90 6.85 7.02
CA LEU A 109 6.26 5.89 5.98
C LEU A 109 6.73 6.59 4.71
N CYS A 110 5.98 7.59 4.22
CA CYS A 110 6.35 8.34 3.01
C CYS A 110 7.68 9.07 3.17
N ARG A 111 7.97 9.64 4.35
CA ARG A 111 9.28 10.23 4.68
C ARG A 111 10.39 9.19 4.65
N GLN A 112 10.16 8.01 5.22
CA GLN A 112 11.13 6.91 5.22
C GLN A 112 11.41 6.43 3.79
N LEU A 113 10.37 6.20 2.99
CA LEU A 113 10.53 5.77 1.59
C LEU A 113 11.28 6.81 0.76
N SER A 114 10.98 8.10 0.95
CA SER A 114 11.69 9.19 0.28
C SER A 114 13.19 9.20 0.62
N ARG A 115 13.52 9.12 1.91
CA ARG A 115 14.91 9.09 2.40
C ARG A 115 15.66 7.85 1.93
N LEU A 116 15.07 6.67 2.17
CA LEU A 116 15.72 5.38 1.92
C LEU A 116 15.73 5.03 0.43
N GLY A 117 14.74 5.48 -0.33
CA GLY A 117 14.65 5.30 -1.77
C GLY A 117 15.44 6.33 -2.58
N HIS A 118 15.94 7.42 -1.93
CA HIS A 118 16.56 8.56 -2.61
C HIS A 118 15.68 9.08 -3.77
N CYS A 119 14.39 9.21 -3.53
CA CYS A 119 13.39 9.62 -4.51
C CYS A 119 12.38 10.60 -3.91
N ALA A 120 11.66 11.28 -4.75
CA ALA A 120 10.45 11.98 -4.33
C ALA A 120 9.33 10.95 -4.10
N VAL A 121 8.51 11.18 -3.08
CA VAL A 121 7.28 10.43 -2.83
C VAL A 121 6.12 11.41 -2.90
N VAL A 122 5.14 11.12 -3.73
CA VAL A 122 3.86 11.85 -3.75
C VAL A 122 2.80 10.95 -3.15
N SER A 123 2.36 11.26 -1.93
CA SER A 123 1.28 10.57 -1.23
C SER A 123 -0.05 11.17 -1.66
N LEU A 124 -0.97 10.34 -2.13
CA LEU A 124 -2.29 10.75 -2.61
C LEU A 124 -3.35 10.56 -1.52
N ASP A 125 -4.19 11.57 -1.34
CA ASP A 125 -5.41 11.51 -0.52
C ASP A 125 -6.61 11.29 -1.44
N TYR A 126 -6.79 10.05 -1.89
CA TYR A 126 -7.89 9.68 -2.78
C TYR A 126 -9.24 9.68 -2.04
N ARG A 127 -10.32 9.86 -2.76
CA ARG A 127 -11.68 9.91 -2.19
C ARG A 127 -12.11 8.56 -1.61
N LEU A 128 -12.60 8.60 -0.38
CA LEU A 128 -12.92 7.41 0.42
C LEU A 128 -14.41 7.01 0.34
N ALA A 129 -14.65 5.73 0.52
CA ALA A 129 -15.96 5.15 0.70
C ALA A 129 -16.46 5.37 2.16
N PRO A 130 -17.79 5.38 2.40
CA PRO A 130 -18.88 5.09 1.46
C PRO A 130 -19.31 6.28 0.59
N GLU A 131 -18.79 7.49 0.83
CA GLU A 131 -19.19 8.69 0.06
C GLU A 131 -18.80 8.56 -1.42
N HIS A 132 -17.66 7.89 -1.68
CA HIS A 132 -17.12 7.67 -3.00
C HIS A 132 -16.78 6.18 -3.19
N ARG A 133 -17.80 5.42 -3.57
CA ARG A 133 -17.69 3.97 -3.77
C ARG A 133 -16.88 3.61 -5.03
N PHE A 134 -16.59 2.34 -5.18
CA PHE A 134 -15.99 1.76 -6.38
C PHE A 134 -16.72 2.25 -7.66
N PRO A 135 -15.99 2.66 -8.69
CA PRO A 135 -14.53 2.65 -8.85
C PRO A 135 -13.84 4.02 -8.62
N THR A 136 -14.38 4.92 -7.78
CA THR A 136 -13.85 6.28 -7.63
C THR A 136 -12.36 6.30 -7.23
N ALA A 137 -11.96 5.52 -6.21
CA ALA A 137 -10.56 5.45 -5.77
C ALA A 137 -9.60 4.94 -6.88
N VAL A 138 -10.08 4.04 -7.75
CA VAL A 138 -9.33 3.59 -8.93
C VAL A 138 -9.10 4.75 -9.90
N HIS A 139 -10.15 5.52 -10.17
CA HIS A 139 -10.06 6.67 -11.07
C HIS A 139 -9.12 7.75 -10.51
N ASP A 140 -9.25 8.06 -9.22
CA ASP A 140 -8.41 9.04 -8.54
C ASP A 140 -6.92 8.66 -8.59
N SER A 141 -6.61 7.41 -8.30
CA SER A 141 -5.24 6.88 -8.34
C SER A 141 -4.64 6.93 -9.76
N TRP A 142 -5.44 6.55 -10.76
CA TRP A 142 -5.04 6.61 -12.16
C TRP A 142 -4.84 8.04 -12.66
N ASP A 143 -5.74 8.94 -12.30
CA ASP A 143 -5.65 10.36 -12.67
C ASP A 143 -4.41 11.00 -12.05
N ALA A 144 -4.11 10.67 -10.78
CA ALA A 144 -2.91 11.13 -10.11
C ALA A 144 -1.62 10.64 -10.79
N LEU A 145 -1.57 9.36 -11.20
CA LEU A 145 -0.42 8.81 -11.93
C LEU A 145 -0.20 9.51 -13.27
N ASN A 146 -1.28 9.73 -14.02
CA ASN A 146 -1.20 10.45 -15.30
C ASN A 146 -0.81 11.92 -15.12
N TRP A 147 -1.35 12.57 -14.10
CA TRP A 147 -0.99 13.96 -13.79
C TRP A 147 0.50 14.09 -13.44
N LEU A 148 1.02 13.19 -12.60
CA LEU A 148 2.45 13.17 -12.28
C LEU A 148 3.31 13.00 -13.53
N ARG A 149 2.94 12.10 -14.44
CA ARG A 149 3.65 11.90 -15.71
C ARG A 149 3.71 13.19 -16.53
N GLN A 150 2.61 13.96 -16.54
CA GLN A 150 2.48 15.15 -17.40
C GLN A 150 3.02 16.41 -16.73
N GLN A 151 2.85 16.57 -15.43
CA GLN A 151 3.08 17.80 -14.69
C GLN A 151 4.23 17.72 -13.68
N GLY A 152 4.72 16.53 -13.37
CA GLY A 152 5.74 16.33 -12.33
C GLY A 152 7.06 17.07 -12.60
N GLN A 153 7.41 17.30 -13.86
CA GLN A 153 8.60 18.08 -14.20
C GLN A 153 8.54 19.51 -13.67
N ALA A 154 7.35 20.12 -13.63
CA ALA A 154 7.15 21.46 -13.06
C ALA A 154 7.41 21.50 -11.54
N LEU A 155 7.36 20.33 -10.87
CA LEU A 155 7.70 20.17 -9.47
C LEU A 155 9.18 19.79 -9.24
N GLY A 156 9.99 19.74 -10.30
CA GLY A 156 11.40 19.34 -10.26
C GLY A 156 11.59 17.81 -10.17
N LEU A 157 10.61 17.03 -10.67
CA LEU A 157 10.65 15.57 -10.64
C LEU A 157 11.04 14.98 -12.01
N ASP A 158 11.76 13.86 -11.99
CA ASP A 158 12.05 13.08 -13.17
C ASP A 158 10.92 12.08 -13.43
N THR A 159 9.96 12.49 -14.23
CA THR A 159 8.79 11.68 -14.59
C THR A 159 9.08 10.55 -15.57
N THR A 160 10.30 10.44 -16.08
CA THR A 160 10.75 9.29 -16.87
C THR A 160 11.09 8.10 -15.98
N ARG A 161 11.37 8.33 -14.71
CA ARG A 161 11.61 7.33 -13.66
C ARG A 161 10.47 7.35 -12.63
N LEU A 162 9.34 6.78 -13.03
CA LEU A 162 8.10 6.75 -12.25
C LEU A 162 7.84 5.35 -11.71
N ALA A 163 7.52 5.25 -10.42
CA ALA A 163 7.04 4.05 -9.74
C ALA A 163 5.66 4.30 -9.12
N VAL A 164 4.93 3.23 -8.90
CA VAL A 164 3.66 3.25 -8.14
C VAL A 164 3.76 2.30 -6.96
N GLY A 165 3.21 2.65 -5.83
CA GLY A 165 3.21 1.79 -4.67
C GLY A 165 2.11 2.12 -3.68
N GLY A 166 1.92 1.21 -2.73
CA GLY A 166 0.91 1.35 -1.69
C GLY A 166 0.84 0.12 -0.80
N ASP A 167 0.03 0.22 0.22
CA ASP A 167 -0.20 -0.84 1.19
C ASP A 167 -1.67 -1.24 1.25
N SER A 168 -1.97 -2.53 1.48
CA SER A 168 -3.34 -3.02 1.65
C SER A 168 -4.23 -2.60 0.45
N ALA A 169 -5.33 -1.91 0.71
CA ALA A 169 -6.19 -1.31 -0.32
C ALA A 169 -5.41 -0.37 -1.27
N GLY A 170 -4.45 0.39 -0.76
CA GLY A 170 -3.55 1.21 -1.59
C GLY A 170 -2.63 0.35 -2.45
N GLY A 171 -2.20 -0.81 -1.96
CA GLY A 171 -1.48 -1.82 -2.73
C GLY A 171 -2.34 -2.38 -3.87
N THR A 172 -3.63 -2.65 -3.62
CA THR A 172 -4.61 -3.01 -4.67
C THR A 172 -4.66 -1.92 -5.75
N LEU A 173 -4.85 -0.66 -5.35
CA LEU A 173 -4.91 0.48 -6.27
C LEU A 173 -3.61 0.65 -7.07
N ALA A 174 -2.46 0.47 -6.43
CA ALA A 174 -1.15 0.54 -7.08
C ALA A 174 -0.99 -0.57 -8.14
N THR A 175 -1.42 -1.78 -7.83
CA THR A 175 -1.45 -2.92 -8.76
C THR A 175 -2.35 -2.64 -9.97
N VAL A 176 -3.55 -2.12 -9.73
CA VAL A 176 -4.48 -1.73 -10.79
C VAL A 176 -3.89 -0.61 -11.65
N CYS A 177 -3.26 0.39 -11.04
CA CYS A 177 -2.54 1.44 -11.77
C CYS A 177 -1.42 0.89 -12.65
N ALA A 178 -0.70 -0.15 -12.19
CA ALA A 178 0.34 -0.78 -12.99
C ALA A 178 -0.21 -1.51 -14.22
N LEU A 179 -1.35 -2.21 -14.08
CA LEU A 179 -2.08 -2.83 -15.18
C LEU A 179 -2.53 -1.76 -16.21
N MET A 180 -3.18 -0.70 -15.73
CA MET A 180 -3.64 0.40 -16.59
C MET A 180 -2.47 1.13 -17.27
N ALA A 181 -1.34 1.30 -16.58
CA ALA A 181 -0.14 1.92 -17.11
C ALA A 181 0.45 1.12 -18.27
N ARG A 182 0.58 -0.22 -18.11
CA ARG A 182 1.00 -1.11 -19.19
C ARG A 182 0.09 -0.97 -20.42
N ASP A 183 -1.22 -1.03 -20.22
CA ASP A 183 -2.22 -0.96 -21.29
C ASP A 183 -2.20 0.40 -22.01
N ALA A 184 -1.88 1.47 -21.29
CA ALA A 184 -1.72 2.81 -21.83
C ALA A 184 -0.32 3.10 -22.38
N GLY A 185 0.61 2.12 -22.39
CA GLY A 185 2.00 2.32 -22.81
C GLY A 185 2.81 3.26 -21.91
N LEU A 186 2.37 3.46 -20.64
CA LEU A 186 3.10 4.22 -19.65
C LEU A 186 4.07 3.29 -18.92
N ALA A 187 5.37 3.53 -19.12
CA ALA A 187 6.38 2.68 -18.51
C ALA A 187 6.64 3.07 -17.05
N LEU A 188 6.42 2.14 -16.14
CA LEU A 188 6.80 2.24 -14.73
C LEU A 188 8.13 1.53 -14.46
N CYS A 189 8.89 2.02 -13.45
CA CYS A 189 10.11 1.38 -12.99
C CYS A 189 9.84 0.22 -12.03
N LEU A 190 8.83 0.35 -11.18
CA LEU A 190 8.52 -0.59 -10.10
C LEU A 190 7.06 -0.51 -9.68
N GLN A 191 6.50 -1.65 -9.26
CA GLN A 191 5.36 -1.75 -8.36
C GLN A 191 5.88 -2.03 -6.95
N LEU A 192 5.69 -1.12 -5.99
CA LEU A 192 6.09 -1.28 -4.59
C LEU A 192 4.87 -1.62 -3.75
N LEU A 193 4.70 -2.89 -3.37
CA LEU A 193 3.46 -3.39 -2.80
C LEU A 193 3.68 -3.93 -1.38
N PHE A 194 3.01 -3.36 -0.41
CA PHE A 194 2.94 -3.93 0.93
C PHE A 194 1.59 -4.61 1.13
N TYR A 195 1.61 -5.91 1.38
CA TYR A 195 0.45 -6.78 1.64
C TYR A 195 -0.82 -6.37 0.85
N PRO A 196 -0.75 -6.31 -0.50
CA PRO A 196 -1.86 -5.84 -1.32
C PRO A 196 -3.04 -6.81 -1.23
N GLY A 197 -4.28 -6.28 -1.21
CA GLY A 197 -5.47 -7.08 -1.50
C GLY A 197 -5.55 -7.38 -2.99
N CYS A 198 -5.62 -8.65 -3.37
CA CYS A 198 -5.57 -9.07 -4.77
C CYS A 198 -6.80 -9.85 -5.23
N ILE A 199 -7.64 -10.33 -4.30
CA ILE A 199 -8.85 -11.10 -4.58
C ILE A 199 -10.09 -10.45 -3.97
N GLY A 200 -11.25 -10.71 -4.58
CA GLY A 200 -12.52 -10.13 -4.14
C GLY A 200 -13.26 -10.94 -3.06
N ARG A 201 -12.69 -12.08 -2.60
CA ARG A 201 -13.32 -12.99 -1.64
C ARG A 201 -12.35 -13.40 -0.57
N GLN A 202 -12.84 -13.60 0.66
CA GLN A 202 -12.03 -14.03 1.82
C GLN A 202 -12.10 -15.55 1.98
N ASP A 203 -11.46 -16.30 1.07
CA ASP A 203 -11.60 -17.75 0.98
C ASP A 203 -10.27 -18.54 0.98
N THR A 204 -9.14 -17.86 1.18
CA THR A 204 -7.84 -18.53 1.31
C THR A 204 -7.63 -19.13 2.72
N ALA A 205 -6.63 -19.99 2.88
CA ALA A 205 -6.29 -20.58 4.17
C ALA A 205 -5.90 -19.52 5.20
N SER A 206 -5.17 -18.48 4.79
CA SER A 206 -4.79 -17.36 5.67
C SER A 206 -6.00 -16.55 6.14
N HIS A 207 -7.00 -16.32 5.29
CA HIS A 207 -8.25 -15.67 5.69
C HIS A 207 -8.97 -16.42 6.82
N HIS A 208 -8.91 -17.75 6.82
CA HIS A 208 -9.49 -18.56 7.90
C HIS A 208 -8.58 -18.60 9.14
N THR A 209 -7.26 -18.73 8.94
CA THR A 209 -6.30 -18.86 10.03
C THR A 209 -6.16 -17.59 10.85
N PHE A 210 -6.17 -16.43 10.19
CA PHE A 210 -5.97 -15.12 10.82
C PHE A 210 -7.26 -14.29 10.88
N ALA A 211 -8.42 -14.94 10.85
CA ALA A 211 -9.73 -14.30 10.82
C ALA A 211 -10.02 -13.39 12.01
N GLU A 212 -9.41 -13.67 13.18
CA GLU A 212 -9.69 -12.97 14.45
C GLU A 212 -8.43 -12.82 15.29
N GLY A 213 -8.25 -11.64 15.90
CA GLY A 213 -7.19 -11.40 16.88
C GLY A 213 -5.81 -11.12 16.29
N PHE A 214 -5.74 -10.70 15.01
CA PHE A 214 -4.52 -10.32 14.30
C PHE A 214 -4.57 -8.89 13.72
N MET A 215 -5.23 -7.97 14.41
CA MET A 215 -5.40 -6.55 14.06
C MET A 215 -6.35 -6.31 12.89
N LEU A 216 -6.23 -7.04 11.78
CA LEU A 216 -7.18 -7.05 10.68
C LEU A 216 -8.07 -8.28 10.80
N ASP A 217 -9.27 -8.08 11.34
CA ASP A 217 -10.24 -9.16 11.50
C ASP A 217 -11.17 -9.28 10.28
N LYS A 218 -11.69 -10.49 10.06
CA LYS A 218 -12.66 -10.76 8.99
C LYS A 218 -13.83 -9.78 8.98
N GLN A 219 -14.38 -9.45 10.15
CA GLN A 219 -15.49 -8.49 10.27
C GLN A 219 -15.10 -7.09 9.78
N THR A 220 -13.86 -6.68 10.00
CA THR A 220 -13.34 -5.39 9.52
C THR A 220 -13.21 -5.40 8.00
N VAL A 221 -12.72 -6.50 7.39
CA VAL A 221 -12.67 -6.64 5.93
C VAL A 221 -14.07 -6.64 5.32
N ASP A 222 -15.02 -7.38 5.92
CA ASP A 222 -16.42 -7.38 5.49
C ASP A 222 -17.03 -5.96 5.53
N TRP A 223 -16.73 -5.20 6.59
CA TRP A 223 -17.17 -3.82 6.72
C TRP A 223 -16.57 -2.90 5.65
N PHE A 224 -15.27 -3.02 5.35
CA PHE A 224 -14.63 -2.29 4.25
C PHE A 224 -15.28 -2.58 2.91
N PHE A 225 -15.51 -3.86 2.60
CA PHE A 225 -16.13 -4.26 1.35
C PHE A 225 -17.57 -3.74 1.23
N ALA A 226 -18.36 -3.82 2.30
CA ALA A 226 -19.73 -3.30 2.32
C ALA A 226 -19.80 -1.79 2.05
N ASN A 227 -18.82 -1.02 2.57
CA ASN A 227 -18.74 0.42 2.32
C ASN A 227 -18.29 0.74 0.89
N TYR A 228 -17.37 -0.05 0.31
CA TYR A 228 -16.67 0.32 -0.93
C TYR A 228 -17.30 -0.24 -2.20
N ILE A 229 -17.73 -1.51 -2.21
CA ILE A 229 -18.10 -2.20 -3.45
C ILE A 229 -19.32 -3.11 -3.26
N ASP A 230 -20.17 -3.22 -4.28
CA ASP A 230 -21.27 -4.16 -4.27
C ASP A 230 -20.76 -5.59 -4.56
N GLU A 231 -21.42 -6.59 -3.96
CA GLU A 231 -20.95 -7.98 -4.05
C GLU A 231 -20.86 -8.47 -5.51
N ALA A 232 -21.76 -8.00 -6.37
CA ALA A 232 -21.80 -8.35 -7.79
C ALA A 232 -20.56 -7.86 -8.58
N ASP A 233 -19.91 -6.81 -8.09
CA ASP A 233 -18.77 -6.19 -8.77
C ASP A 233 -17.41 -6.68 -8.23
N ARG A 234 -17.37 -7.51 -7.19
CA ARG A 234 -16.14 -7.95 -6.53
C ARG A 234 -15.21 -8.80 -7.41
N ASP A 235 -15.70 -9.32 -8.51
CA ASP A 235 -14.90 -10.05 -9.49
C ASP A 235 -14.27 -9.13 -10.56
N ASP A 236 -14.61 -7.81 -10.57
CA ASP A 236 -13.96 -6.82 -11.44
C ASP A 236 -12.45 -6.74 -11.10
N TRP A 237 -11.61 -6.89 -12.13
CA TRP A 237 -10.15 -6.87 -11.95
C TRP A 237 -9.60 -5.57 -11.35
N ARG A 238 -10.36 -4.47 -11.42
CA ARG A 238 -9.99 -3.19 -10.81
C ARG A 238 -10.18 -3.18 -9.30
N PHE A 239 -10.84 -4.20 -8.75
CA PHE A 239 -10.95 -4.49 -7.33
C PHE A 239 -10.17 -5.74 -6.93
N ALA A 240 -10.23 -6.77 -7.77
CA ALA A 240 -9.55 -8.05 -7.60
C ALA A 240 -8.51 -8.24 -8.73
N PRO A 241 -7.33 -7.60 -8.65
CA PRO A 241 -6.34 -7.59 -9.74
C PRO A 241 -5.84 -8.98 -10.12
N MET A 242 -6.00 -9.98 -9.28
CA MET A 242 -5.80 -11.38 -9.61
C MET A 242 -6.63 -11.84 -10.83
N ASN A 243 -7.79 -11.21 -11.06
CA ASN A 243 -8.71 -11.54 -12.17
C ASN A 243 -8.38 -10.80 -13.47
N ALA A 244 -7.33 -9.97 -13.51
CA ALA A 244 -6.95 -9.33 -14.75
C ALA A 244 -6.61 -10.39 -15.81
N PRO A 245 -7.03 -10.19 -17.08
CA PRO A 245 -6.92 -11.21 -18.12
C PRO A 245 -5.45 -11.50 -18.51
N ASP A 246 -4.57 -10.54 -18.34
CA ASP A 246 -3.13 -10.65 -18.67
C ASP A 246 -2.29 -9.85 -17.66
N HIS A 247 -1.21 -10.46 -17.17
CA HIS A 247 -0.21 -9.85 -16.29
C HIS A 247 1.16 -9.70 -16.96
N SER A 248 1.28 -10.07 -18.23
CA SER A 248 2.55 -9.93 -18.97
C SER A 248 2.92 -8.47 -19.19
N GLY A 249 4.22 -8.18 -19.28
CA GLY A 249 4.74 -6.85 -19.59
C GLY A 249 4.54 -5.80 -18.49
N LEU A 250 4.09 -6.19 -17.29
CA LEU A 250 4.01 -5.30 -16.14
C LEU A 250 5.42 -4.88 -15.67
N ALA A 251 5.50 -3.74 -14.99
CA ALA A 251 6.70 -3.32 -14.29
C ALA A 251 7.15 -4.38 -13.27
N PRO A 252 8.47 -4.54 -13.01
CA PRO A 252 8.94 -5.36 -11.90
C PRO A 252 8.21 -5.04 -10.60
N ALA A 253 8.02 -6.03 -9.73
CA ALA A 253 7.34 -5.86 -8.46
C ALA A 253 8.27 -6.19 -7.28
N TRP A 254 8.26 -5.35 -6.25
CA TRP A 254 8.69 -5.69 -4.92
C TRP A 254 7.45 -5.85 -4.04
N ILE A 255 7.32 -6.99 -3.35
CA ILE A 255 6.15 -7.31 -2.54
C ILE A 255 6.61 -7.66 -1.13
N GLY A 256 6.19 -6.89 -0.14
CA GLY A 256 6.43 -7.14 1.28
C GLY A 256 5.16 -7.60 1.98
N LEU A 257 5.16 -8.81 2.55
CA LEU A 257 4.00 -9.41 3.22
C LEU A 257 4.23 -9.57 4.72
N ALA A 258 3.16 -9.54 5.50
CA ALA A 258 3.15 -9.91 6.90
C ALA A 258 2.78 -11.40 7.05
N GLU A 259 3.53 -12.17 7.87
CA GLU A 259 3.25 -13.60 8.02
C GLU A 259 1.90 -13.89 8.67
N CYS A 260 1.50 -13.10 9.67
CA CYS A 260 0.27 -13.30 10.43
C CYS A 260 -0.85 -12.37 9.93
N ASP A 261 -1.15 -12.43 8.63
CA ASP A 261 -2.07 -11.55 7.92
C ASP A 261 -3.10 -12.36 7.14
N PRO A 262 -4.40 -12.04 7.23
CA PRO A 262 -5.40 -12.66 6.34
C PRO A 262 -5.03 -12.61 4.86
N LEU A 263 -4.33 -11.55 4.40
CA LEU A 263 -4.00 -11.33 3.00
C LEU A 263 -2.69 -12.00 2.54
N VAL A 264 -1.97 -12.73 3.41
CA VAL A 264 -0.65 -13.27 3.05
C VAL A 264 -0.72 -14.26 1.89
N ASP A 265 -1.71 -15.16 1.86
CA ASP A 265 -1.84 -16.15 0.81
C ASP A 265 -2.13 -15.52 -0.56
N GLU A 266 -3.03 -14.52 -0.61
CA GLU A 266 -3.33 -13.83 -1.87
C GLU A 266 -2.15 -13.00 -2.38
N GLY A 267 -1.36 -12.42 -1.47
CA GLY A 267 -0.11 -11.74 -1.82
C GLY A 267 0.93 -12.69 -2.43
N VAL A 268 1.09 -13.90 -1.87
CA VAL A 268 1.96 -14.94 -2.43
C VAL A 268 1.44 -15.42 -3.79
N GLN A 269 0.15 -15.70 -3.90
CA GLN A 269 -0.48 -16.13 -5.16
C GLN A 269 -0.32 -15.07 -6.25
N TYR A 270 -0.45 -13.78 -5.89
CA TYR A 270 -0.24 -12.69 -6.83
C TYR A 270 1.23 -12.60 -7.30
N ALA A 271 2.19 -12.75 -6.38
CA ALA A 271 3.61 -12.82 -6.72
C ALA A 271 3.90 -13.96 -7.71
N ASP A 272 3.33 -15.13 -7.48
CA ASP A 272 3.50 -16.28 -8.36
C ASP A 272 2.82 -16.06 -9.73
N LYS A 273 1.65 -15.42 -9.75
CA LYS A 273 0.97 -15.07 -10.99
C LYS A 273 1.81 -14.11 -11.85
N LEU A 274 2.43 -13.11 -11.23
CA LEU A 274 3.35 -12.19 -11.90
C LEU A 274 4.58 -12.94 -12.47
N ARG A 275 5.20 -13.83 -11.67
CA ARG A 275 6.35 -14.65 -12.11
C ARG A 275 5.99 -15.54 -13.30
N MET A 276 4.82 -16.19 -13.26
CA MET A 276 4.31 -17.01 -14.36
C MET A 276 4.09 -16.18 -15.65
N ALA A 277 3.75 -14.91 -15.51
CA ALA A 277 3.62 -13.96 -16.62
C ALA A 277 4.97 -13.35 -17.09
N GLY A 278 6.10 -13.81 -16.53
CA GLY A 278 7.45 -13.33 -16.88
C GLY A 278 7.83 -11.99 -16.25
N VAL A 279 7.09 -11.50 -15.26
CA VAL A 279 7.40 -10.28 -14.52
C VAL A 279 8.41 -10.57 -13.42
N PRO A 280 9.53 -9.83 -13.29
CA PRO A 280 10.46 -9.97 -12.19
C PRO A 280 9.78 -9.60 -10.87
N VAL A 281 9.87 -10.49 -9.86
CA VAL A 281 9.26 -10.29 -8.54
C VAL A 281 10.27 -10.59 -7.44
N ASP A 282 10.49 -9.61 -6.58
CA ASP A 282 11.15 -9.74 -5.28
C ASP A 282 10.07 -9.81 -4.20
N LEU A 283 10.04 -10.92 -3.45
CA LEU A 283 9.01 -11.21 -2.45
C LEU A 283 9.66 -11.43 -1.08
N GLU A 284 9.27 -10.61 -0.10
CA GLU A 284 9.69 -10.72 1.29
C GLU A 284 8.49 -11.01 2.20
N ILE A 285 8.64 -11.97 3.11
CA ILE A 285 7.62 -12.28 4.14
C ILE A 285 8.22 -12.01 5.51
N TYR A 286 7.75 -10.95 6.17
CA TYR A 286 8.19 -10.54 7.49
C TYR A 286 7.55 -11.43 8.56
N LYS A 287 8.42 -12.12 9.32
CA LYS A 287 8.00 -13.15 10.27
C LYS A 287 7.38 -12.56 11.54
N GLY A 288 6.26 -13.15 11.96
CA GLY A 288 5.62 -12.86 13.24
C GLY A 288 4.97 -11.47 13.34
N VAL A 289 4.83 -10.75 12.23
CA VAL A 289 4.15 -9.45 12.19
C VAL A 289 2.76 -9.57 11.57
N VAL A 290 1.92 -8.58 11.80
CA VAL A 290 0.51 -8.53 11.38
C VAL A 290 0.29 -7.49 10.29
N HIS A 291 -0.90 -7.53 9.67
CA HIS A 291 -1.34 -6.52 8.71
C HIS A 291 -1.18 -5.09 9.26
N GLY A 292 -0.75 -4.16 8.42
CA GLY A 292 -0.56 -2.75 8.81
C GLY A 292 0.75 -2.47 9.56
N PHE A 293 1.62 -3.46 9.80
CA PHE A 293 2.83 -3.28 10.62
C PHE A 293 3.78 -2.18 10.12
N ILE A 294 3.79 -1.88 8.83
CA ILE A 294 4.71 -0.87 8.24
C ILE A 294 4.46 0.55 8.77
N THR A 295 3.28 0.86 9.29
CA THR A 295 2.97 2.16 9.93
C THR A 295 3.08 2.10 11.44
N MET A 296 3.74 1.06 11.98
CA MET A 296 3.86 0.82 13.44
C MET A 296 5.31 0.76 13.89
N GLY A 297 6.21 1.53 13.26
CA GLY A 297 7.67 1.42 13.43
C GLY A 297 8.18 1.59 14.86
N ARG A 298 7.45 2.30 15.74
CA ARG A 298 7.76 2.40 17.16
C ARG A 298 7.32 1.16 17.94
N ALA A 299 6.22 0.53 17.54
CA ALA A 299 5.65 -0.62 18.23
C ALA A 299 6.21 -1.95 17.71
N ILE A 300 6.45 -2.04 16.41
CA ILE A 300 6.95 -3.23 15.70
C ILE A 300 8.19 -2.84 14.88
N PRO A 301 9.41 -3.05 15.40
CA PRO A 301 10.65 -2.62 14.73
C PRO A 301 10.88 -3.23 13.35
N ASP A 302 10.28 -4.38 13.05
CA ASP A 302 10.32 -5.04 11.75
C ASP A 302 9.81 -4.12 10.61
N ALA A 303 8.98 -3.13 10.92
CA ALA A 303 8.56 -2.09 9.98
C ALA A 303 9.75 -1.33 9.39
N LEU A 304 10.77 -1.03 10.22
CA LEU A 304 11.95 -0.29 9.76
C LEU A 304 12.80 -1.12 8.81
N GLN A 305 12.85 -2.44 9.02
CA GLN A 305 13.49 -3.35 8.07
C GLN A 305 12.73 -3.36 6.75
N ALA A 306 11.40 -3.44 6.78
CA ALA A 306 10.57 -3.39 5.58
C ALA A 306 10.74 -2.07 4.81
N HIS A 307 10.83 -0.93 5.52
CA HIS A 307 11.14 0.36 4.89
C HIS A 307 12.51 0.37 4.21
N ALA A 308 13.53 -0.23 4.85
CA ALA A 308 14.88 -0.30 4.29
C ALA A 308 14.93 -1.18 3.04
N ASP A 309 14.22 -2.30 3.05
CA ASP A 309 14.12 -3.24 1.92
C ASP A 309 13.41 -2.58 0.73
N ALA A 310 12.25 -1.94 0.99
CA ALA A 310 11.51 -1.16 0.00
C ALA A 310 12.36 -0.01 -0.59
N GLY A 311 13.11 0.70 0.26
CA GLY A 311 14.03 1.75 -0.19
C GLY A 311 15.15 1.23 -1.09
N ARG A 312 15.69 0.02 -0.82
CA ARG A 312 16.67 -0.63 -1.70
C ARG A 312 16.05 -0.99 -3.05
N ALA A 313 14.83 -1.54 -3.04
CA ALA A 313 14.12 -1.90 -4.26
C ALA A 313 13.87 -0.66 -5.15
N LEU A 314 13.43 0.46 -4.54
CA LEU A 314 13.24 1.73 -5.26
C LEU A 314 14.54 2.22 -5.90
N ARG A 315 15.65 2.29 -5.15
CA ARG A 315 16.96 2.72 -5.72
C ARG A 315 17.38 1.84 -6.88
N ALA A 316 17.34 0.52 -6.71
CA ALA A 316 17.73 -0.42 -7.76
C ALA A 316 16.88 -0.25 -9.03
N ALA A 317 15.56 -0.06 -8.88
CA ALA A 317 14.66 0.11 -10.02
C ALA A 317 14.91 1.42 -10.77
N PHE A 318 15.22 2.51 -10.06
CA PHE A 318 15.48 3.81 -10.66
C PHE A 318 16.85 3.88 -11.34
N GLU A 319 17.88 3.20 -10.81
CA GLU A 319 19.23 3.12 -11.41
C GLU A 319 19.23 2.34 -12.72
N VAL A 320 18.52 1.21 -12.81
CA VAL A 320 18.46 0.37 -14.04
C VAL A 320 17.91 1.15 -15.22
N ARG A 321 16.96 2.05 -15.00
CA ARG A 321 16.34 2.82 -16.07
C ARG A 321 17.22 3.98 -16.55
N ASP A 322 17.96 4.60 -15.62
CA ASP A 322 18.93 5.64 -15.95
C ASP A 322 20.02 5.10 -16.90
N ALA A 323 20.55 3.92 -16.61
CA ALA A 323 21.55 3.24 -17.45
C ALA A 323 21.03 2.85 -18.86
N ARG A 324 19.72 2.66 -19.04
CA ARG A 324 19.13 2.40 -20.37
C ARG A 324 18.91 3.68 -21.18
N SER A 325 18.55 4.78 -20.51
CA SER A 325 18.37 6.09 -21.16
C SER A 325 19.68 6.69 -21.65
N SER A 326 20.81 6.35 -21.00
CA SER A 326 22.16 6.84 -21.37
C SER A 326 22.79 6.09 -22.57
N ARG A 327 22.13 5.05 -23.11
CA ARG A 327 22.63 4.22 -24.23
C ARG A 327 21.89 4.45 -25.55
N ILE A 328 20.93 5.38 -25.58
CA ILE A 328 20.19 5.82 -26.77
C ILE A 328 20.68 7.21 -27.18
#